data_b743988dc6073561328905b675ee20c7
#
_entry.id   b743988dc6073561328905b675ee20c7
#
_cell.length_a   1.000
_cell.length_b   1.000
_cell.length_c   1.000
_cell.angle_alpha   90.00
_cell.angle_beta   90.00
_cell.angle_gamma   90.00
#
_symmetry.space_group_name_H-M   'P 1'
#
loop_
_entity.id
_entity.type
_entity.pdbx_description
1 polymer ?
#
loop_
_entity_poly.entity_id
_entity_poly.type
_entity_poly.pdbx_seq_one_letter_code
_entity_poly.pdbx_strand_id
1 'polypeptide(L)'
;MRRARGRRPPGEFFDVGGHRLHLHCAGRGAPAVVFDAALGASALSWTLVQPEVARVTRACTYDRAGLGWSEAGPLPRTAGRIAGELRQLLHAAGVGPPYVLVGHSFGALVVRIFAARHRGETAGLVLVDPAHPEEWLDPSEDDRRNLDRGVRLCRYGASAARPRVAHVVAALARLGARRPARAIVAAITRGSFDRADENILAPVLKLPMDARRVLTRFWTRPEFFEALGSQIGAVCESASEVRDAERGGPDDLPLTTISATTSSARRLALQEALARSSSRGRHVVAHHSGHWIPLDEPALVVEEILRIVGRRS
;
A
#
# COMPACT_ATOMS: atom_id res chain seq x y z
N MET A 1 -38.10 4.26 7.97
CA MET A 1 -36.89 3.91 7.22
C MET A 1 -35.76 3.58 8.18
N ARG A 2 -35.43 2.29 8.38
CA ARG A 2 -34.32 1.85 9.24
C ARG A 2 -33.01 2.16 8.50
N ARG A 3 -32.20 3.09 9.04
CA ARG A 3 -30.81 3.30 8.62
C ARG A 3 -30.08 1.95 8.74
N ALA A 4 -29.61 1.39 7.64
CA ALA A 4 -28.70 0.26 7.67
C ALA A 4 -27.49 0.66 8.51
N ARG A 5 -27.36 0.10 9.71
CA ARG A 5 -26.20 0.26 10.59
C ARG A 5 -25.01 -0.35 9.83
N GLY A 6 -24.17 0.49 9.22
CA GLY A 6 -22.90 0.07 8.67
C GLY A 6 -22.11 -0.61 9.80
N ARG A 7 -21.60 -1.81 9.56
CA ARG A 7 -20.66 -2.46 10.49
C ARG A 7 -19.53 -1.47 10.78
N ARG A 8 -19.20 -1.28 12.06
CA ARG A 8 -18.01 -0.51 12.46
C ARG A 8 -16.78 -1.13 11.77
N PRO A 9 -15.81 -0.31 11.33
CA PRO A 9 -14.56 -0.87 10.81
C PRO A 9 -13.90 -1.75 11.88
N PRO A 10 -13.21 -2.83 11.50
CA PRO A 10 -12.38 -3.56 12.45
C PRO A 10 -11.23 -2.64 12.89
N GLY A 11 -10.83 -2.71 14.16
CA GLY A 11 -9.74 -1.87 14.69
C GLY A 11 -10.19 -0.55 15.27
N GLU A 12 -9.27 0.37 15.44
CA GLU A 12 -9.42 1.62 16.18
C GLU A 12 -8.82 2.80 15.42
N PHE A 13 -9.10 4.03 15.89
CA PHE A 13 -8.60 5.27 15.33
C PHE A 13 -7.70 5.99 16.33
N PHE A 14 -6.52 6.41 15.90
CA PHE A 14 -5.53 7.10 16.72
C PHE A 14 -5.17 8.44 16.10
N ASP A 15 -5.05 9.47 16.92
CA ASP A 15 -4.59 10.80 16.49
C ASP A 15 -3.08 10.76 16.22
N VAL A 16 -2.68 11.32 15.07
CA VAL A 16 -1.29 11.39 14.64
C VAL A 16 -0.86 12.84 14.37
N GLY A 17 -1.34 13.76 15.19
CA GLY A 17 -1.01 15.18 15.08
C GLY A 17 -2.06 15.96 14.27
N GLY A 18 -3.33 15.85 14.65
CA GLY A 18 -4.45 16.65 14.13
C GLY A 18 -5.32 15.95 13.09
N HIS A 19 -5.08 14.67 12.82
CA HIS A 19 -5.97 13.80 12.06
C HIS A 19 -5.83 12.35 12.56
N ARG A 20 -6.87 11.54 12.37
CA ARG A 20 -6.90 10.18 12.89
C ARG A 20 -6.67 9.15 11.79
N LEU A 21 -5.77 8.21 12.08
CA LEU A 21 -5.54 7.05 11.24
C LEU A 21 -6.20 5.81 11.82
N HIS A 22 -6.74 4.99 10.95
CA HIS A 22 -7.28 3.68 11.26
C HIS A 22 -6.15 2.65 11.36
N LEU A 23 -6.17 1.85 12.44
CA LEU A 23 -5.26 0.74 12.69
C LEU A 23 -6.06 -0.49 13.12
N HIS A 24 -5.79 -1.63 12.52
CA HIS A 24 -6.33 -2.92 12.91
C HIS A 24 -5.21 -3.90 13.22
N CYS A 25 -5.03 -4.23 14.49
CA CYS A 25 -4.11 -5.25 14.95
C CYS A 25 -4.86 -6.53 15.37
N ALA A 26 -4.33 -7.68 14.99
CA ALA A 26 -4.80 -9.00 15.39
C ALA A 26 -3.61 -9.84 15.91
N GLY A 27 -3.88 -10.88 16.69
CA GLY A 27 -2.84 -11.70 17.30
C GLY A 27 -2.11 -11.00 18.44
N ARG A 28 -1.12 -11.70 19.02
CA ARG A 28 -0.29 -11.22 20.13
C ARG A 28 1.14 -11.74 19.96
N GLY A 29 2.10 -11.02 20.49
CA GLY A 29 3.53 -11.40 20.42
C GLY A 29 4.41 -10.29 19.85
N ALA A 30 5.69 -10.58 19.75
CA ALA A 30 6.73 -9.71 19.21
C ALA A 30 7.74 -10.54 18.42
N PRO A 31 8.34 -9.99 17.37
CA PRO A 31 8.14 -8.64 16.86
C PRO A 31 6.72 -8.45 16.29
N ALA A 32 6.17 -7.24 16.38
CA ALA A 32 4.93 -6.93 15.70
C ALA A 32 5.17 -6.78 14.19
N VAL A 33 4.27 -7.36 13.38
CA VAL A 33 4.31 -7.23 11.91
C VAL A 33 3.40 -6.07 11.52
N VAL A 34 3.93 -5.11 10.77
CA VAL A 34 3.20 -3.91 10.35
C VAL A 34 3.17 -3.84 8.82
N PHE A 35 1.97 -3.74 8.26
CA PHE A 35 1.73 -3.81 6.83
C PHE A 35 1.42 -2.45 6.23
N ASP A 36 2.15 -2.08 5.20
CA ASP A 36 1.90 -0.89 4.39
C ASP A 36 1.52 -1.27 2.95
N ALA A 37 0.40 -0.75 2.48
CA ALA A 37 -0.22 -1.16 1.23
C ALA A 37 0.38 -0.46 -0.01
N ALA A 38 0.00 -0.92 -1.21
CA ALA A 38 0.37 -0.28 -2.47
C ALA A 38 -0.22 1.14 -2.60
N LEU A 39 0.18 1.85 -3.66
CA LEU A 39 -0.35 3.17 -4.01
C LEU A 39 -1.89 3.13 -4.07
N GLY A 40 -2.56 4.04 -3.34
CA GLY A 40 -4.01 4.12 -3.30
C GLY A 40 -4.74 2.91 -2.67
N ALA A 41 -4.02 1.89 -2.25
CA ALA A 41 -4.61 0.73 -1.59
C ALA A 41 -4.87 0.99 -0.09
N SER A 42 -5.73 0.18 0.49
CA SER A 42 -6.10 0.20 1.92
C SER A 42 -5.63 -1.06 2.64
N ALA A 43 -5.80 -1.08 3.95
CA ALA A 43 -5.58 -2.25 4.81
C ALA A 43 -6.22 -3.54 4.29
N LEU A 44 -7.30 -3.42 3.51
CA LEU A 44 -8.03 -4.56 2.92
C LEU A 44 -7.18 -5.39 1.95
N SER A 45 -6.10 -4.83 1.37
CA SER A 45 -5.20 -5.61 0.50
C SER A 45 -4.45 -6.73 1.23
N TRP A 46 -4.42 -6.68 2.56
CA TRP A 46 -3.78 -7.66 3.43
C TRP A 46 -4.75 -8.67 4.05
N THR A 47 -6.01 -8.67 3.60
CA THR A 47 -7.10 -9.53 4.15
C THR A 47 -6.77 -11.03 4.13
N LEU A 48 -5.95 -11.50 3.18
CA LEU A 48 -5.56 -12.91 3.07
C LEU A 48 -4.24 -13.23 3.80
N VAL A 49 -3.46 -12.22 4.16
CA VAL A 49 -2.13 -12.38 4.79
C VAL A 49 -2.19 -12.12 6.29
N GLN A 50 -2.80 -11.00 6.71
CA GLN A 50 -2.83 -10.59 8.12
C GLN A 50 -3.36 -11.67 9.06
N PRO A 51 -4.49 -12.37 8.79
CA PRO A 51 -5.03 -13.37 9.71
C PRO A 51 -4.09 -14.54 9.95
N GLU A 52 -3.34 -14.96 8.92
CA GLU A 52 -2.40 -16.06 9.03
C GLU A 52 -1.17 -15.67 9.88
N VAL A 53 -0.61 -14.49 9.65
CA VAL A 53 0.48 -13.95 10.46
C VAL A 53 0.03 -13.73 11.92
N ALA A 54 -1.22 -13.30 12.12
CA ALA A 54 -1.80 -13.05 13.42
C ALA A 54 -1.95 -14.31 14.31
N ARG A 55 -1.85 -15.50 13.73
CA ARG A 55 -1.80 -16.78 14.49
C ARG A 55 -0.47 -16.96 15.24
N VAL A 56 0.59 -16.29 14.77
CA VAL A 56 1.96 -16.48 15.29
C VAL A 56 2.42 -15.28 16.10
N THR A 57 2.12 -14.06 15.66
CA THR A 57 2.53 -12.82 16.31
C THR A 57 1.49 -11.72 16.15
N ARG A 58 1.72 -10.53 16.75
CA ARG A 58 0.87 -9.37 16.52
C ARG A 58 1.04 -8.88 15.07
N ALA A 59 -0.05 -8.78 14.33
CA ALA A 59 -0.10 -8.36 12.92
C ALA A 59 -1.02 -7.14 12.76
N CYS A 60 -0.48 -6.01 12.32
CA CYS A 60 -1.15 -4.72 12.27
C CYS A 60 -1.22 -4.17 10.85
N THR A 61 -2.42 -3.95 10.33
CA THR A 61 -2.68 -3.22 9.08
C THR A 61 -3.24 -1.85 9.40
N TYR A 62 -2.93 -0.85 8.57
CA TYR A 62 -3.45 0.50 8.75
C TYR A 62 -3.84 1.12 7.41
N ASP A 63 -4.59 2.19 7.48
CA ASP A 63 -4.92 3.01 6.32
C ASP A 63 -4.16 4.34 6.41
N ARG A 64 -3.46 4.70 5.34
CA ARG A 64 -2.82 6.02 5.22
C ARG A 64 -3.86 7.12 5.21
N ALA A 65 -3.48 8.33 5.62
CA ALA A 65 -4.40 9.48 5.61
C ALA A 65 -5.06 9.70 4.25
N GLY A 66 -6.37 9.89 4.26
CA GLY A 66 -7.24 10.01 3.11
C GLY A 66 -7.66 8.68 2.46
N LEU A 67 -7.02 7.56 2.80
CA LEU A 67 -7.34 6.23 2.26
C LEU A 67 -8.12 5.39 3.27
N GLY A 68 -8.80 4.35 2.79
CA GLY A 68 -9.53 3.42 3.64
C GLY A 68 -10.49 4.12 4.58
N TRP A 69 -10.40 3.82 5.86
CA TRP A 69 -11.19 4.45 6.92
C TRP A 69 -10.53 5.69 7.53
N SER A 70 -9.25 5.97 7.24
CA SER A 70 -8.52 7.10 7.80
C SER A 70 -9.07 8.45 7.36
N GLU A 71 -8.91 9.45 8.21
CA GLU A 71 -9.21 10.84 7.89
C GLU A 71 -8.19 11.39 6.90
N ALA A 72 -8.52 12.49 6.22
CA ALA A 72 -7.57 13.21 5.39
C ALA A 72 -6.46 13.81 6.26
N GLY A 73 -5.25 13.83 5.73
CA GLY A 73 -4.10 14.44 6.40
C GLY A 73 -3.43 15.50 5.51
N PRO A 74 -2.39 16.16 6.02
CA PRO A 74 -1.67 17.20 5.29
C PRO A 74 -1.07 16.71 3.97
N LEU A 75 -1.03 17.56 2.97
CA LEU A 75 -0.36 17.33 1.69
C LEU A 75 1.04 18.00 1.69
N PRO A 76 1.99 17.55 0.83
CA PRO A 76 1.92 16.38 -0.06
C PRO A 76 2.01 15.05 0.72
N ARG A 77 1.53 13.97 0.11
CA ARG A 77 1.56 12.61 0.69
C ARG A 77 2.82 11.87 0.27
N THR A 78 4.01 12.37 0.66
CA THR A 78 5.29 11.71 0.40
C THR A 78 5.47 10.47 1.27
N ALA A 79 6.35 9.57 0.86
CA ALA A 79 6.68 8.37 1.64
C ALA A 79 7.28 8.72 3.01
N GLY A 80 8.08 9.79 3.07
CA GLY A 80 8.68 10.24 4.31
C GLY A 80 7.68 10.80 5.32
N ARG A 81 6.66 11.55 4.84
CA ARG A 81 5.54 11.99 5.70
C ARG A 81 4.75 10.80 6.21
N ILE A 82 4.42 9.85 5.33
CA ILE A 82 3.65 8.65 5.69
C ILE A 82 4.43 7.79 6.71
N ALA A 83 5.74 7.63 6.55
CA ALA A 83 6.59 6.92 7.52
C ALA A 83 6.57 7.59 8.90
N GLY A 84 6.59 8.92 8.96
CA GLY A 84 6.47 9.68 10.21
C GLY A 84 5.11 9.47 10.89
N GLU A 85 4.02 9.55 10.11
CA GLU A 85 2.66 9.29 10.61
C GLU A 85 2.50 7.83 11.08
N LEU A 86 3.08 6.85 10.36
CA LEU A 86 3.06 5.45 10.77
C LEU A 86 3.72 5.26 12.13
N ARG A 87 4.88 5.90 12.37
CA ARG A 87 5.54 5.82 13.67
C ARG A 87 4.68 6.42 14.78
N GLN A 88 4.10 7.60 14.56
CA GLN A 88 3.19 8.23 15.51
C GLN A 88 1.97 7.35 15.80
N LEU A 89 1.40 6.71 14.76
CA LEU A 89 0.28 5.79 14.88
C LEU A 89 0.62 4.59 15.78
N LEU A 90 1.77 3.95 15.55
CA LEU A 90 2.20 2.79 16.34
C LEU A 90 2.43 3.17 17.81
N HIS A 91 3.05 4.32 18.07
CA HIS A 91 3.24 4.85 19.41
C HIS A 91 1.90 5.17 20.11
N ALA A 92 1.00 5.87 19.43
CA ALA A 92 -0.33 6.21 19.96
C ALA A 92 -1.18 4.97 20.26
N ALA A 93 -1.00 3.90 19.48
CA ALA A 93 -1.70 2.63 19.66
C ALA A 93 -1.03 1.69 20.68
N GLY A 94 0.09 2.07 21.29
CA GLY A 94 0.84 1.21 22.21
C GLY A 94 1.38 -0.07 21.55
N VAL A 95 1.67 -0.01 20.25
CA VAL A 95 2.35 -1.10 19.53
C VAL A 95 3.85 -0.85 19.65
N GLY A 96 4.50 -1.57 20.57
CA GLY A 96 5.93 -1.40 20.83
C GLY A 96 6.81 -2.08 19.79
N PRO A 97 8.04 -1.52 19.55
CA PRO A 97 9.06 -2.16 18.73
C PRO A 97 9.66 -3.40 19.43
N PRO A 98 10.47 -4.23 18.71
CA PRO A 98 10.83 -4.04 17.30
C PRO A 98 9.73 -4.49 16.32
N TYR A 99 9.76 -3.95 15.10
CA TYR A 99 8.79 -4.26 14.05
C TYR A 99 9.40 -5.08 12.91
N VAL A 100 8.66 -6.03 12.37
CA VAL A 100 8.84 -6.52 11.01
C VAL A 100 7.93 -5.70 10.10
N LEU A 101 8.51 -4.90 9.22
CA LEU A 101 7.77 -4.01 8.34
C LEU A 101 7.56 -4.68 6.98
N VAL A 102 6.32 -4.70 6.52
CA VAL A 102 5.92 -5.32 5.25
C VAL A 102 5.38 -4.23 4.33
N GLY A 103 6.05 -3.98 3.20
CA GLY A 103 5.65 -2.95 2.25
C GLY A 103 5.34 -3.52 0.88
N HIS A 104 4.15 -3.21 0.34
CA HIS A 104 3.78 -3.58 -1.03
C HIS A 104 3.91 -2.38 -1.96
N SER A 105 4.63 -2.56 -3.08
CA SER A 105 4.75 -1.53 -4.12
C SER A 105 5.24 -0.18 -3.54
N PHE A 106 4.45 0.88 -3.62
CA PHE A 106 4.75 2.18 -2.99
C PHE A 106 4.98 2.06 -1.47
N GLY A 107 4.29 1.12 -0.79
CA GLY A 107 4.50 0.86 0.63
C GLY A 107 5.93 0.45 0.97
N ALA A 108 6.65 -0.13 0.02
CA ALA A 108 8.06 -0.43 0.19
C ALA A 108 8.91 0.83 0.39
N LEU A 109 8.60 1.95 -0.27
CA LEU A 109 9.29 3.23 -0.06
C LEU A 109 9.07 3.74 1.38
N VAL A 110 7.82 3.63 1.87
CA VAL A 110 7.45 4.08 3.23
C VAL A 110 8.20 3.27 4.29
N VAL A 111 8.15 1.94 4.23
CA VAL A 111 8.75 1.08 5.25
C VAL A 111 10.29 1.12 5.19
N ARG A 112 10.89 1.36 4.02
CA ARG A 112 12.34 1.58 3.89
C ARG A 112 12.78 2.87 4.57
N ILE A 113 12.05 3.97 4.36
CA ILE A 113 12.31 5.25 5.07
C ILE A 113 12.15 5.07 6.57
N PHE A 114 11.08 4.36 7.01
CA PHE A 114 10.89 4.07 8.42
C PHE A 114 12.09 3.30 8.99
N ALA A 115 12.50 2.21 8.33
CA ALA A 115 13.61 1.38 8.78
C ALA A 115 14.94 2.16 8.83
N ALA A 116 15.22 2.98 7.83
CA ALA A 116 16.42 3.79 7.77
C ALA A 116 16.48 4.85 8.90
N ARG A 117 15.34 5.52 9.15
CA ARG A 117 15.27 6.56 10.21
C ARG A 117 15.16 5.97 11.62
N HIS A 118 14.64 4.76 11.77
CA HIS A 118 14.34 4.11 13.06
C HIS A 118 14.88 2.69 13.10
N ARG A 119 16.20 2.57 12.82
CA ARG A 119 16.91 1.29 12.72
C ARG A 119 16.74 0.41 13.95
N GLY A 120 16.85 0.99 15.15
CA GLY A 120 16.69 0.28 16.42
C GLY A 120 15.26 -0.19 16.72
N GLU A 121 14.25 0.31 15.96
CA GLU A 121 12.87 -0.10 16.09
C GLU A 121 12.50 -1.20 15.06
N THR A 122 13.39 -1.56 14.13
CA THR A 122 13.11 -2.46 13.00
C THR A 122 13.83 -3.79 13.14
N ALA A 123 13.08 -4.89 13.15
CA ALA A 123 13.60 -6.26 13.22
C ALA A 123 13.85 -6.86 11.83
N GLY A 124 13.19 -6.37 10.79
CA GLY A 124 13.36 -6.82 9.41
C GLY A 124 12.34 -6.22 8.45
N LEU A 125 12.59 -6.44 7.16
CA LEU A 125 11.76 -5.95 6.04
C LEU A 125 11.31 -7.09 5.15
N VAL A 126 10.03 -7.07 4.75
CA VAL A 126 9.50 -7.86 3.63
C VAL A 126 8.91 -6.90 2.60
N LEU A 127 9.52 -6.84 1.44
CA LEU A 127 9.15 -5.93 0.36
C LEU A 127 8.49 -6.71 -0.76
N VAL A 128 7.20 -6.49 -0.97
CA VAL A 128 6.37 -7.24 -1.91
C VAL A 128 6.21 -6.44 -3.19
N ASP A 129 6.74 -6.93 -4.29
CA ASP A 129 6.85 -6.26 -5.60
C ASP A 129 7.17 -4.76 -5.47
N PRO A 130 8.28 -4.44 -4.76
CA PRO A 130 8.58 -3.09 -4.32
C PRO A 130 8.76 -2.12 -5.49
N ALA A 131 8.24 -0.89 -5.34
CA ALA A 131 8.70 0.24 -6.13
C ALA A 131 10.16 0.54 -5.75
N HIS A 132 11.00 0.77 -6.76
CA HIS A 132 12.41 1.06 -6.55
C HIS A 132 12.71 2.55 -6.83
N PRO A 133 13.51 3.25 -6.00
CA PRO A 133 13.84 4.66 -6.23
C PRO A 133 14.40 4.94 -7.63
N GLU A 134 15.27 4.07 -8.15
CA GLU A 134 15.87 4.22 -9.49
C GLU A 134 14.85 4.23 -10.64
N GLU A 135 13.62 3.80 -10.40
CA GLU A 135 12.54 3.91 -11.39
C GLU A 135 12.00 5.35 -11.48
N TRP A 136 12.18 6.17 -10.41
CA TRP A 136 11.52 7.45 -10.23
C TRP A 136 12.46 8.65 -10.01
N LEU A 137 13.76 8.41 -9.80
CA LEU A 137 14.73 9.50 -9.64
C LEU A 137 14.98 10.27 -10.94
N ASP A 138 14.94 9.57 -12.07
CA ASP A 138 15.01 10.17 -13.41
C ASP A 138 13.95 9.52 -14.31
N PRO A 139 12.67 9.87 -14.10
CA PRO A 139 11.58 9.28 -14.87
C PRO A 139 11.65 9.74 -16.34
N SER A 140 11.39 8.80 -17.25
CA SER A 140 11.26 9.10 -18.67
C SER A 140 10.13 10.10 -18.93
N GLU A 141 10.10 10.69 -20.13
CA GLU A 141 8.97 11.55 -20.49
C GLU A 141 7.63 10.80 -20.48
N ASP A 142 7.62 9.51 -20.82
CA ASP A 142 6.42 8.68 -20.76
C ASP A 142 5.96 8.48 -19.32
N ASP A 143 6.89 8.23 -18.40
CA ASP A 143 6.57 8.10 -16.98
C ASP A 143 6.00 9.41 -16.42
N ARG A 144 6.61 10.55 -16.75
CA ARG A 144 6.10 11.88 -16.35
C ARG A 144 4.69 12.13 -16.90
N ARG A 145 4.46 11.83 -18.19
CA ARG A 145 3.12 11.92 -18.79
C ARG A 145 2.10 11.02 -18.08
N ASN A 146 2.51 9.80 -17.71
CA ASN A 146 1.66 8.87 -16.98
C ASN A 146 1.33 9.37 -15.55
N LEU A 147 2.32 9.90 -14.83
CA LEU A 147 2.10 10.51 -13.51
C LEU A 147 1.13 11.69 -13.59
N ASP A 148 1.35 12.61 -14.53
CA ASP A 148 0.48 13.77 -14.76
C ASP A 148 -0.94 13.35 -15.13
N ARG A 149 -1.07 12.31 -15.98
CA ARG A 149 -2.36 11.72 -16.30
C ARG A 149 -3.04 11.14 -15.06
N GLY A 150 -2.31 10.39 -14.22
CA GLY A 150 -2.82 9.85 -12.98
C GLY A 150 -3.32 10.94 -12.02
N VAL A 151 -2.55 12.02 -11.84
CA VAL A 151 -2.96 13.17 -11.03
C VAL A 151 -4.22 13.83 -11.61
N ARG A 152 -4.31 14.03 -12.94
CA ARG A 152 -5.52 14.58 -13.58
C ARG A 152 -6.73 13.68 -13.38
N LEU A 153 -6.57 12.35 -13.52
CA LEU A 153 -7.65 11.39 -13.28
C LEU A 153 -8.15 11.46 -11.83
N CYS A 154 -7.26 11.63 -10.87
CA CYS A 154 -7.63 11.82 -9.47
C CYS A 154 -8.41 13.12 -9.25
N ARG A 155 -8.02 14.22 -9.90
CA ARG A 155 -8.80 15.49 -9.85
C ARG A 155 -10.22 15.32 -10.42
N TYR A 156 -10.36 14.61 -11.54
CA TYR A 156 -11.69 14.26 -12.07
C TYR A 156 -12.47 13.37 -11.10
N GLY A 157 -11.80 12.36 -10.52
CA GLY A 157 -12.40 11.47 -9.52
C GLY A 157 -12.91 12.23 -8.31
N ALA A 158 -12.11 13.13 -7.73
CA ALA A 158 -12.51 13.99 -6.61
C ALA A 158 -13.74 14.85 -6.95
N SER A 159 -13.77 15.43 -8.16
CA SER A 159 -14.92 16.23 -8.63
C SER A 159 -16.17 15.37 -8.87
N ALA A 160 -16.00 14.14 -9.39
CA ALA A 160 -17.08 13.21 -9.69
C ALA A 160 -17.57 12.39 -8.48
N ALA A 161 -16.80 12.35 -7.41
CA ALA A 161 -17.14 11.66 -6.15
C ALA A 161 -18.32 12.32 -5.40
N ARG A 162 -18.79 13.49 -5.85
CA ARG A 162 -20.08 14.07 -5.45
C ARG A 162 -21.23 13.19 -5.97
N PRO A 163 -22.27 12.91 -5.21
CA PRO A 163 -22.70 11.60 -4.68
C PRO A 163 -23.29 10.56 -5.65
N ARG A 164 -23.54 10.81 -6.93
CA ARG A 164 -24.30 9.83 -7.76
C ARG A 164 -23.45 8.97 -8.67
N VAL A 165 -22.47 9.51 -9.36
CA VAL A 165 -21.70 8.79 -10.38
C VAL A 165 -20.73 7.78 -9.78
N ALA A 166 -20.00 8.17 -8.74
CA ALA A 166 -19.08 7.27 -8.04
C ALA A 166 -19.82 6.06 -7.44
N HIS A 167 -21.04 6.27 -6.92
CA HIS A 167 -21.86 5.17 -6.39
C HIS A 167 -22.30 4.18 -7.50
N VAL A 168 -22.62 4.68 -8.70
CA VAL A 168 -22.96 3.83 -9.84
C VAL A 168 -21.76 3.03 -10.31
N VAL A 169 -20.59 3.66 -10.48
CA VAL A 169 -19.34 2.97 -10.86
C VAL A 169 -18.97 1.94 -9.81
N ALA A 170 -19.02 2.29 -8.53
CA ALA A 170 -18.76 1.38 -7.42
C ALA A 170 -19.73 0.20 -7.37
N ALA A 171 -21.02 0.43 -7.70
CA ALA A 171 -22.03 -0.64 -7.80
C ALA A 171 -21.72 -1.60 -8.94
N LEU A 172 -21.42 -1.08 -10.14
CA LEU A 172 -21.06 -1.87 -11.31
C LEU A 172 -19.78 -2.68 -11.08
N ALA A 173 -18.76 -2.09 -10.46
CA ALA A 173 -17.52 -2.77 -10.08
C ALA A 173 -17.78 -3.93 -9.10
N ARG A 174 -18.66 -3.72 -8.09
CA ARG A 174 -19.07 -4.78 -7.15
C ARG A 174 -19.73 -5.97 -7.84
N LEU A 175 -20.50 -5.71 -8.87
CA LEU A 175 -21.25 -6.74 -9.63
C LEU A 175 -20.38 -7.41 -10.71
N GLY A 176 -19.10 -7.03 -10.83
CA GLY A 176 -18.22 -7.54 -11.87
C GLY A 176 -18.54 -7.02 -13.28
N ALA A 177 -19.42 -6.04 -13.40
CA ALA A 177 -19.84 -5.42 -14.66
C ALA A 177 -18.74 -4.47 -15.18
N ARG A 178 -17.64 -5.04 -15.69
CA ARG A 178 -16.43 -4.28 -16.10
C ARG A 178 -16.70 -3.34 -17.28
N ARG A 179 -17.44 -3.79 -18.32
CA ARG A 179 -17.69 -3.00 -19.53
C ARG A 179 -18.45 -1.70 -19.24
N PRO A 180 -19.63 -1.71 -18.58
CA PRO A 180 -20.34 -0.47 -18.27
C PRO A 180 -19.61 0.39 -17.25
N ALA A 181 -18.93 -0.18 -16.23
CA ALA A 181 -18.12 0.59 -15.30
C ALA A 181 -17.00 1.34 -16.04
N ARG A 182 -16.29 0.65 -16.94
CA ARG A 182 -15.25 1.24 -17.78
C ARG A 182 -15.78 2.33 -18.71
N ALA A 183 -16.96 2.12 -19.34
CA ALA A 183 -17.57 3.12 -20.20
C ALA A 183 -17.90 4.42 -19.44
N ILE A 184 -18.43 4.32 -18.22
CA ILE A 184 -18.71 5.48 -17.38
C ILE A 184 -17.42 6.19 -16.97
N VAL A 185 -16.40 5.44 -16.55
CA VAL A 185 -15.07 6.01 -16.20
C VAL A 185 -14.45 6.70 -17.42
N ALA A 186 -14.46 6.06 -18.60
CA ALA A 186 -13.95 6.64 -19.83
C ALA A 186 -14.67 7.94 -20.21
N ALA A 187 -16.00 8.00 -20.05
CA ALA A 187 -16.78 9.20 -20.31
C ALA A 187 -16.40 10.34 -19.34
N ILE A 188 -16.24 10.05 -18.05
CA ILE A 188 -15.85 11.04 -17.02
C ILE A 188 -14.44 11.54 -17.27
N THR A 189 -13.52 10.65 -17.64
CA THR A 189 -12.09 10.96 -17.86
C THR A 189 -11.82 11.43 -19.28
N ARG A 190 -12.86 11.63 -20.08
CA ARG A 190 -12.77 12.04 -21.50
C ARG A 190 -11.86 11.11 -22.32
N GLY A 191 -11.94 9.81 -22.07
CA GLY A 191 -11.12 8.80 -22.75
C GLY A 191 -9.68 8.67 -22.24
N SER A 192 -9.30 9.40 -21.19
CA SER A 192 -7.96 9.31 -20.62
C SER A 192 -7.71 8.03 -19.80
N PHE A 193 -8.72 7.18 -19.60
CA PHE A 193 -8.62 5.91 -18.88
C PHE A 193 -8.33 4.76 -19.86
N ASP A 194 -7.22 4.07 -19.68
CA ASP A 194 -6.79 2.97 -20.55
C ASP A 194 -6.58 1.64 -19.79
N ARG A 195 -5.99 0.64 -20.49
CA ARG A 195 -5.71 -0.68 -19.91
C ARG A 195 -4.70 -0.64 -18.76
N ALA A 196 -3.77 0.32 -18.74
CA ALA A 196 -2.79 0.47 -17.67
C ALA A 196 -3.49 0.87 -16.36
N ASP A 197 -4.58 1.62 -16.45
CA ASP A 197 -5.38 2.05 -15.30
C ASP A 197 -6.25 0.92 -14.74
N GLU A 198 -6.42 -0.19 -15.46
CA GLU A 198 -7.15 -1.37 -14.98
C GLU A 198 -6.49 -2.01 -13.74
N ASN A 199 -5.19 -1.81 -13.54
CA ASN A 199 -4.49 -2.24 -12.33
C ASN A 199 -5.06 -1.60 -11.06
N ILE A 200 -5.67 -0.42 -11.16
CA ILE A 200 -6.38 0.23 -10.05
C ILE A 200 -7.64 -0.57 -9.67
N LEU A 201 -8.30 -1.19 -10.67
CA LEU A 201 -9.50 -1.99 -10.47
C LEU A 201 -9.21 -3.47 -10.13
N ALA A 202 -8.03 -3.96 -10.50
CA ALA A 202 -7.65 -5.36 -10.33
C ALA A 202 -7.81 -5.88 -8.89
N PRO A 203 -7.39 -5.15 -7.83
CA PRO A 203 -7.54 -5.64 -6.46
C PRO A 203 -8.98 -5.85 -6.06
N VAL A 204 -9.92 -5.02 -6.57
CA VAL A 204 -11.36 -5.18 -6.25
C VAL A 204 -11.87 -6.54 -6.65
N LEU A 205 -11.41 -7.07 -7.78
CA LEU A 205 -11.88 -8.35 -8.32
C LEU A 205 -11.23 -9.55 -7.64
N LYS A 206 -10.06 -9.35 -7.05
CA LYS A 206 -9.30 -10.38 -6.31
C LYS A 206 -9.71 -10.47 -4.84
N LEU A 207 -10.26 -9.41 -4.29
CA LEU A 207 -10.71 -9.38 -2.89
C LEU A 207 -11.96 -10.22 -2.66
N PRO A 208 -12.15 -10.82 -1.46
CA PRO A 208 -13.40 -11.41 -1.02
C PRO A 208 -14.57 -10.41 -1.14
N MET A 209 -15.79 -10.92 -1.37
CA MET A 209 -16.97 -10.09 -1.63
C MET A 209 -17.23 -9.04 -0.55
N ASP A 210 -17.04 -9.38 0.72
CA ASP A 210 -17.27 -8.43 1.83
C ASP A 210 -16.24 -7.30 1.82
N ALA A 211 -14.96 -7.61 1.62
CA ALA A 211 -13.89 -6.62 1.47
C ALA A 211 -14.12 -5.73 0.23
N ARG A 212 -14.56 -6.33 -0.89
CA ARG A 212 -14.91 -5.63 -2.12
C ARG A 212 -16.00 -4.58 -1.90
N ARG A 213 -17.05 -4.94 -1.13
CA ARG A 213 -18.15 -4.02 -0.79
C ARG A 213 -17.66 -2.82 0.03
N VAL A 214 -16.68 -3.02 0.89
CA VAL A 214 -16.09 -1.95 1.70
C VAL A 214 -15.20 -1.07 0.85
N LEU A 215 -14.25 -1.66 0.10
CA LEU A 215 -13.30 -0.92 -0.74
C LEU A 215 -14.01 0.04 -1.71
N THR A 216 -15.08 -0.42 -2.37
CA THR A 216 -15.81 0.43 -3.32
C THR A 216 -16.52 1.63 -2.70
N ARG A 217 -16.75 1.64 -1.38
CA ARG A 217 -17.25 2.82 -0.66
C ARG A 217 -16.18 3.91 -0.51
N PHE A 218 -14.91 3.52 -0.39
CA PHE A 218 -13.82 4.49 -0.29
C PHE A 218 -13.70 5.32 -1.58
N TRP A 219 -13.98 4.73 -2.73
CA TRP A 219 -13.98 5.41 -4.04
C TRP A 219 -15.12 6.41 -4.25
N THR A 220 -16.03 6.54 -3.30
CA THR A 220 -17.07 7.58 -3.31
C THR A 220 -16.67 8.82 -2.52
N ARG A 221 -15.45 8.86 -1.95
CA ARG A 221 -14.96 9.95 -1.11
C ARG A 221 -13.97 10.81 -1.89
N PRO A 222 -14.16 12.14 -1.97
CA PRO A 222 -13.20 13.06 -2.59
C PRO A 222 -11.79 12.91 -2.01
N GLU A 223 -11.67 12.74 -0.68
CA GLU A 223 -10.41 12.62 0.05
C GLU A 223 -9.57 11.44 -0.44
N PHE A 224 -10.21 10.36 -0.88
CA PHE A 224 -9.53 9.20 -1.48
C PHE A 224 -8.74 9.63 -2.74
N PHE A 225 -9.39 10.36 -3.63
CA PHE A 225 -8.77 10.81 -4.87
C PHE A 225 -7.72 11.90 -4.63
N GLU A 226 -7.94 12.78 -3.66
CA GLU A 226 -6.97 13.80 -3.27
C GLU A 226 -5.70 13.16 -2.71
N ALA A 227 -5.82 12.20 -1.80
CA ALA A 227 -4.70 11.46 -1.24
C ALA A 227 -3.97 10.63 -2.30
N LEU A 228 -4.71 9.90 -3.17
CA LEU A 228 -4.12 9.13 -4.26
C LEU A 228 -3.38 10.02 -5.25
N GLY A 229 -4.00 11.10 -5.70
CA GLY A 229 -3.39 12.07 -6.62
C GLY A 229 -2.13 12.71 -6.03
N SER A 230 -2.14 12.99 -4.73
CA SER A 230 -0.97 13.51 -4.04
C SER A 230 0.16 12.47 -3.92
N GLN A 231 -0.15 11.20 -3.65
CA GLN A 231 0.86 10.14 -3.65
C GLN A 231 1.48 9.94 -5.04
N ILE A 232 0.66 9.95 -6.10
CA ILE A 232 1.14 9.86 -7.49
C ILE A 232 2.08 11.04 -7.80
N GLY A 233 1.66 12.27 -7.50
CA GLY A 233 2.45 13.46 -7.75
C GLY A 233 3.74 13.55 -6.93
N ALA A 234 3.79 12.87 -5.78
CA ALA A 234 4.94 12.86 -4.87
C ALA A 234 5.86 11.64 -5.03
N VAL A 235 5.66 10.79 -6.05
CA VAL A 235 6.45 9.55 -6.18
C VAL A 235 7.94 9.81 -6.40
N CYS A 236 8.29 10.81 -7.20
CA CYS A 236 9.68 11.18 -7.45
C CYS A 236 10.36 11.76 -6.19
N GLU A 237 9.63 12.61 -5.45
CA GLU A 237 10.08 13.12 -4.15
C GLU A 237 10.27 11.98 -3.15
N SER A 238 9.32 11.04 -3.08
CA SER A 238 9.40 9.85 -2.24
C SER A 238 10.60 8.96 -2.58
N ALA A 239 10.95 8.83 -3.87
CA ALA A 239 12.15 8.12 -4.31
C ALA A 239 13.43 8.82 -3.82
N SER A 240 13.47 10.15 -3.90
CA SER A 240 14.60 10.94 -3.37
C SER A 240 14.71 10.81 -1.85
N GLU A 241 13.59 10.83 -1.12
CA GLU A 241 13.57 10.65 0.32
C GLU A 241 14.13 9.27 0.74
N VAL A 242 13.82 8.19 0.00
CA VAL A 242 14.40 6.84 0.25
C VAL A 242 15.92 6.87 0.04
N ARG A 243 16.37 7.38 -1.12
CA ARG A 243 17.81 7.45 -1.45
C ARG A 243 18.57 8.24 -0.37
N ASP A 244 17.99 9.36 0.08
CA ASP A 244 18.63 10.21 1.10
C ASP A 244 18.63 9.54 2.47
N ALA A 245 17.61 8.79 2.84
CA ALA A 245 17.53 8.08 4.11
C ALA A 245 18.51 6.89 4.16
N GLU A 246 18.76 6.22 3.03
CA GLU A 246 19.58 5.00 2.96
C GLU A 246 21.07 5.28 2.69
N ARG A 247 21.56 6.51 2.78
CA ARG A 247 22.98 6.87 2.57
C ARG A 247 23.98 6.22 3.54
N GLY A 248 23.51 5.47 4.53
CA GLY A 248 24.34 4.86 5.57
C GLY A 248 25.11 3.59 5.19
N GLY A 249 24.99 3.09 3.95
CA GLY A 249 25.71 1.89 3.48
C GLY A 249 24.95 0.58 3.69
N PRO A 250 25.63 -0.57 3.42
CA PRO A 250 25.00 -1.89 3.51
C PRO A 250 24.53 -2.19 4.92
N ASP A 251 23.36 -2.79 5.00
CA ASP A 251 22.67 -3.10 6.24
C ASP A 251 22.72 -4.60 6.52
N ASP A 252 22.73 -4.98 7.79
CA ASP A 252 22.60 -6.35 8.26
C ASP A 252 21.15 -6.73 8.62
N LEU A 253 20.19 -5.85 8.30
CA LEU A 253 18.78 -6.05 8.55
C LEU A 253 18.26 -7.25 7.76
N PRO A 254 17.56 -8.22 8.37
CA PRO A 254 16.83 -9.23 7.62
C PRO A 254 15.92 -8.58 6.59
N LEU A 255 16.14 -8.88 5.30
CA LEU A 255 15.43 -8.28 4.19
C LEU A 255 14.99 -9.38 3.21
N THR A 256 13.70 -9.46 2.92
CA THR A 256 13.19 -10.27 1.81
C THR A 256 12.55 -9.36 0.77
N THR A 257 12.93 -9.51 -0.51
CA THR A 257 12.18 -8.96 -1.64
C THR A 257 11.43 -10.08 -2.35
N ILE A 258 10.14 -9.87 -2.63
CA ILE A 258 9.29 -10.81 -3.37
C ILE A 258 8.89 -10.12 -4.66
N SER A 259 9.32 -10.65 -5.81
CA SER A 259 9.06 -10.09 -7.13
C SER A 259 7.93 -10.80 -7.85
N ALA A 260 7.13 -10.06 -8.63
CA ALA A 260 6.15 -10.65 -9.52
C ALA A 260 6.81 -11.15 -10.82
N THR A 261 6.36 -12.28 -11.36
CA THR A 261 6.85 -12.80 -12.67
C THR A 261 6.56 -11.85 -13.83
N THR A 262 5.53 -11.02 -13.71
CA THR A 262 5.14 -10.05 -14.74
C THR A 262 5.97 -8.77 -14.73
N SER A 263 6.91 -8.62 -13.78
CA SER A 263 7.81 -7.48 -13.69
C SER A 263 8.80 -7.47 -14.87
N SER A 264 9.15 -6.27 -15.36
CA SER A 264 10.17 -6.13 -16.39
C SER A 264 11.54 -6.64 -15.91
N ALA A 265 12.41 -7.05 -16.84
CA ALA A 265 13.76 -7.51 -16.50
C ALA A 265 14.55 -6.47 -15.69
N ARG A 266 14.40 -5.17 -16.04
CA ARG A 266 15.02 -4.07 -15.29
C ARG A 266 14.52 -4.04 -13.83
N ARG A 267 13.20 -4.15 -13.63
CA ARG A 267 12.60 -4.12 -12.30
C ARG A 267 13.02 -5.32 -11.47
N LEU A 268 13.04 -6.52 -12.05
CA LEU A 268 13.55 -7.73 -11.39
C LEU A 268 14.99 -7.56 -10.94
N ALA A 269 15.86 -7.04 -11.80
CA ALA A 269 17.27 -6.78 -11.47
C ALA A 269 17.42 -5.78 -10.32
N LEU A 270 16.62 -4.71 -10.28
CA LEU A 270 16.62 -3.74 -9.19
C LEU A 270 16.15 -4.36 -7.87
N GLN A 271 15.10 -5.17 -7.90
CA GLN A 271 14.56 -5.84 -6.72
C GLN A 271 15.52 -6.92 -6.18
N GLU A 272 16.21 -7.62 -7.05
CA GLU A 272 17.28 -8.56 -6.69
C GLU A 272 18.50 -7.84 -6.10
N ALA A 273 18.92 -6.72 -6.69
CA ALA A 273 20.00 -5.89 -6.17
C ALA A 273 19.65 -5.33 -4.78
N LEU A 274 18.38 -4.93 -4.59
CA LEU A 274 17.88 -4.49 -3.29
C LEU A 274 17.97 -5.60 -2.24
N ALA A 275 17.63 -6.84 -2.58
CA ALA A 275 17.82 -7.96 -1.65
C ALA A 275 19.30 -8.12 -1.27
N ARG A 276 20.21 -8.02 -2.24
CA ARG A 276 21.67 -8.13 -2.01
C ARG A 276 22.29 -6.96 -1.22
N SER A 277 21.58 -5.86 -1.06
CA SER A 277 22.06 -4.73 -0.25
C SER A 277 22.14 -5.04 1.25
N SER A 278 21.48 -6.10 1.72
CA SER A 278 21.65 -6.60 3.09
C SER A 278 22.42 -7.92 3.10
N SER A 279 23.35 -8.08 4.06
CA SER A 279 24.07 -9.34 4.29
C SER A 279 23.13 -10.50 4.67
N ARG A 280 21.91 -10.20 5.11
CA ARG A 280 20.84 -11.14 5.45
C ARG A 280 19.68 -11.07 4.45
N GLY A 281 19.98 -10.59 3.24
CA GLY A 281 18.99 -10.38 2.20
C GLY A 281 18.60 -11.68 1.49
N ARG A 282 17.37 -11.72 1.00
CA ARG A 282 16.79 -12.82 0.24
C ARG A 282 15.89 -12.28 -0.88
N HIS A 283 16.03 -12.83 -2.06
CA HIS A 283 15.14 -12.56 -3.19
C HIS A 283 14.30 -13.80 -3.51
N VAL A 284 13.00 -13.62 -3.72
CA VAL A 284 12.04 -14.68 -4.03
C VAL A 284 11.16 -14.20 -5.19
N VAL A 285 10.76 -15.11 -6.07
CA VAL A 285 9.87 -14.81 -7.19
C VAL A 285 8.52 -15.49 -6.96
N ALA A 286 7.44 -14.71 -7.04
CA ALA A 286 6.05 -15.20 -7.04
C ALA A 286 5.68 -15.66 -8.45
N HIS A 287 5.66 -16.98 -8.67
CA HIS A 287 5.57 -17.57 -10.01
C HIS A 287 4.15 -17.53 -10.61
N HIS A 288 3.13 -17.37 -9.78
CA HIS A 288 1.72 -17.40 -10.19
C HIS A 288 1.01 -16.06 -9.98
N SER A 289 1.79 -14.98 -9.78
CA SER A 289 1.25 -13.66 -9.46
C SER A 289 1.72 -12.58 -10.41
N GLY A 290 0.84 -11.61 -10.64
CA GLY A 290 1.21 -10.28 -11.08
C GLY A 290 1.51 -9.36 -9.88
N HIS A 291 1.34 -8.06 -10.07
CA HIS A 291 1.62 -7.03 -9.05
C HIS A 291 0.94 -7.26 -7.69
N TRP A 292 -0.20 -7.95 -7.65
CA TRP A 292 -1.00 -8.14 -6.44
C TRP A 292 -0.68 -9.43 -5.69
N ILE A 293 0.61 -9.70 -5.46
CA ILE A 293 1.12 -10.91 -4.77
C ILE A 293 0.38 -11.19 -3.44
N PRO A 294 0.03 -10.20 -2.58
CA PRO A 294 -0.69 -10.47 -1.35
C PRO A 294 -2.08 -11.08 -1.53
N LEU A 295 -2.65 -10.96 -2.74
CA LEU A 295 -3.96 -11.50 -3.11
C LEU A 295 -3.86 -12.74 -3.99
N ASP A 296 -2.81 -12.88 -4.77
CA ASP A 296 -2.60 -13.98 -5.71
C ASP A 296 -1.86 -15.16 -5.06
N GLU A 297 -0.79 -14.88 -4.30
CA GLU A 297 0.04 -15.86 -3.60
C GLU A 297 0.23 -15.46 -2.11
N PRO A 298 -0.85 -15.32 -1.32
CA PRO A 298 -0.76 -14.88 0.08
C PRO A 298 0.09 -15.80 0.94
N ALA A 299 0.11 -17.12 0.66
CA ALA A 299 0.89 -18.09 1.41
C ALA A 299 2.40 -17.83 1.32
N LEU A 300 2.90 -17.44 0.13
CA LEU A 300 4.30 -17.07 -0.07
C LEU A 300 4.68 -15.85 0.79
N VAL A 301 3.81 -14.83 0.81
CA VAL A 301 4.03 -13.62 1.62
C VAL A 301 4.06 -13.96 3.12
N VAL A 302 3.13 -14.81 3.57
CA VAL A 302 3.08 -15.30 4.96
C VAL A 302 4.36 -16.04 5.32
N GLU A 303 4.81 -16.97 4.47
CA GLU A 303 6.04 -17.75 4.70
C GLU A 303 7.25 -16.84 4.90
N GLU A 304 7.46 -15.85 4.02
CA GLU A 304 8.62 -14.96 4.09
C GLU A 304 8.54 -14.01 5.30
N ILE A 305 7.36 -13.59 5.71
CA ILE A 305 7.17 -12.82 6.95
C ILE A 305 7.54 -13.69 8.17
N LEU A 306 7.02 -14.90 8.25
CA LEU A 306 7.25 -15.78 9.39
C LEU A 306 8.70 -16.26 9.49
N ARG A 307 9.41 -16.35 8.36
CA ARG A 307 10.87 -16.61 8.33
C ARG A 307 11.65 -15.51 9.06
N ILE A 308 11.26 -14.23 8.94
CA ILE A 308 11.89 -13.13 9.66
C ILE A 308 11.46 -13.12 11.12
N VAL A 309 10.16 -13.31 11.40
CA VAL A 309 9.61 -13.37 12.76
C VAL A 309 10.24 -14.50 13.58
N GLY A 310 10.43 -15.68 12.98
CA GLY A 310 11.00 -16.87 13.64
C GLY A 310 12.51 -16.83 13.85
N ARG A 311 13.24 -15.93 13.20
CA ARG A 311 14.70 -15.76 13.36
C ARG A 311 15.03 -14.91 14.57
N ARG A 312 14.60 -15.30 15.76
CA ARG A 312 15.15 -14.77 17.00
C ARG A 312 16.52 -15.41 17.23
N SER A 313 17.56 -14.57 17.27
CA SER A 313 18.88 -14.92 17.81
C SER A 313 18.77 -15.32 19.27
#